data_8c23f9c395d5fb3279f4e63968c6409b
#
_entry.id   8c23f9c395d5fb3279f4e63968c6409b
#
_cell.length_a   1.000
_cell.length_b   1.000
_cell.length_c   1.000
_cell.angle_alpha   90.00
_cell.angle_beta   90.00
_cell.angle_gamma   90.00
#
_symmetry.space_group_name_H-M   'P 1'
#
loop_
_entity.id
_entity.type
_entity.pdbx_description
1 polymer ?
#
loop_
_entity_poly.entity_id
_entity_poly.type
_entity_poly.pdbx_seq_one_letter_code
_entity_poly.pdbx_strand_id
1 'polypeptide(L)'
;MVKNVAVVSLSAGVLGESFAKHELDIGAKRLADYGLNVRFMPHALAGIEHIKNHPEDRAADLLAAFRDPEINMILCAIGGDDTYRLAPYLFANGELETAVSGTNKIF
;
A
#
# COMPACT_ATOMS: atom_id res chain seq x y z
N MET A 1 9.58 -8.39 -15.46
CA MET A 1 9.81 -9.16 -14.24
C MET A 1 9.63 -8.27 -13.02
N VAL A 2 8.90 -8.77 -12.02
CA VAL A 2 8.69 -8.03 -10.77
C VAL A 2 9.94 -8.08 -9.92
N LYS A 3 10.43 -6.93 -9.49
CA LYS A 3 11.58 -6.81 -8.59
C LYS A 3 11.26 -6.01 -7.33
N ASN A 4 10.51 -4.93 -7.49
CA ASN A 4 10.23 -4.00 -6.40
C ASN A 4 8.74 -4.01 -6.08
N VAL A 5 8.43 -4.29 -4.83
CA VAL A 5 7.06 -4.38 -4.33
C VAL A 5 6.82 -3.28 -3.32
N ALA A 6 5.77 -2.49 -3.51
CA ALA A 6 5.32 -1.53 -2.52
C ALA A 6 4.15 -2.13 -1.73
N VAL A 7 4.20 -2.03 -0.42
CA VAL A 7 3.12 -2.47 0.45
C VAL A 7 2.32 -1.25 0.91
N VAL A 8 1.01 -1.31 0.74
CA VAL A 8 0.07 -0.26 1.17
C VAL A 8 -0.97 -0.85 2.12
N SER A 9 -1.47 -0.01 3.02
CA SER A 9 -2.59 -0.36 3.90
C SER A 9 -3.79 0.50 3.51
N LEU A 10 -4.72 -0.08 2.77
CA LEU A 10 -5.86 0.66 2.23
C LEU A 10 -7.11 0.55 3.11
N SER A 11 -7.09 -0.27 4.14
CA SER A 11 -8.26 -0.51 4.98
C SER A 11 -7.92 -0.42 6.47
N ALA A 12 -7.53 -1.51 7.13
CA ALA A 12 -7.46 -1.56 8.58
C ALA A 12 -6.15 -1.06 9.22
N GLY A 13 -5.04 -1.12 8.52
CA GLY A 13 -3.76 -0.68 9.08
C GLY A 13 -3.16 -1.63 10.12
N VAL A 14 -3.56 -2.88 10.11
CA VAL A 14 -3.12 -3.89 11.09
C VAL A 14 -1.61 -4.09 11.10
N LEU A 15 -0.94 -3.94 9.95
CA LEU A 15 0.50 -4.15 9.85
C LEU A 15 1.31 -3.24 10.76
N GLY A 16 0.78 -2.08 11.13
CA GLY A 16 1.47 -1.15 12.02
C GLY A 16 1.34 -1.49 13.49
N GLU A 17 0.55 -2.49 13.84
CA GLU A 17 0.31 -2.85 15.22
C GLU A 17 1.36 -3.82 15.75
N SER A 18 1.71 -3.71 17.03
CA SER A 18 2.74 -4.54 17.62
C SER A 18 2.39 -6.03 17.60
N PHE A 19 1.11 -6.37 17.70
CA PHE A 19 0.68 -7.76 17.68
C PHE A 19 0.87 -8.43 16.31
N ALA A 20 0.99 -7.63 15.25
CA ALA A 20 1.18 -8.15 13.90
C ALA A 20 2.66 -8.20 13.48
N LYS A 21 3.58 -7.78 14.34
CA LYS A 21 5.00 -7.67 13.97
C LYS A 21 5.59 -8.99 13.52
N HIS A 22 5.22 -10.09 14.16
CA HIS A 22 5.75 -11.41 13.81
C HIS A 22 5.34 -11.81 12.39
N GLU A 23 4.09 -11.64 12.05
CA GLU A 23 3.57 -11.92 10.71
C GLU A 23 4.18 -10.99 9.66
N LEU A 24 4.39 -9.73 10.02
CA LEU A 24 5.03 -8.75 9.16
C LEU A 24 6.46 -9.20 8.81
N ASP A 25 7.22 -9.61 9.82
CA ASP A 25 8.61 -10.06 9.63
C ASP A 25 8.67 -11.32 8.76
N ILE A 26 7.76 -12.28 8.98
CA ILE A 26 7.68 -13.51 8.17
C ILE A 26 7.34 -13.16 6.71
N GLY A 27 6.35 -12.30 6.51
CA GLY A 27 5.94 -11.91 5.16
C GLY A 27 7.04 -11.21 4.39
N ALA A 28 7.71 -10.26 5.04
CA ALA A 28 8.82 -9.54 4.42
C ALA A 28 9.97 -10.50 4.06
N LYS A 29 10.28 -11.44 4.95
CA LYS A 29 11.32 -12.43 4.68
C LYS A 29 10.96 -13.32 3.49
N ARG A 30 9.72 -13.78 3.41
CA ARG A 30 9.28 -14.64 2.30
C ARG A 30 9.37 -13.91 0.97
N LEU A 31 8.97 -12.64 0.91
CA LEU A 31 9.09 -11.85 -0.30
C LEU A 31 10.55 -11.66 -0.70
N ALA A 32 11.42 -11.41 0.28
CA ALA A 32 12.86 -11.29 0.02
C ALA A 32 13.45 -12.61 -0.49
N ASP A 33 12.98 -13.75 0.03
CA ASP A 33 13.44 -15.08 -0.42
C ASP A 33 13.09 -15.33 -1.89
N TYR A 34 12.05 -14.68 -2.42
CA TYR A 34 11.71 -14.72 -3.84
C TYR A 34 12.52 -13.73 -4.68
N GLY A 35 13.47 -13.03 -4.07
CA GLY A 35 14.29 -12.05 -4.77
C GLY A 35 13.61 -10.70 -4.95
N LEU A 36 12.56 -10.42 -4.20
CA LEU A 36 11.81 -9.16 -4.30
C LEU A 36 12.32 -8.15 -3.28
N ASN A 37 12.43 -6.90 -3.71
CA ASN A 37 12.70 -5.77 -2.82
C ASN A 37 11.38 -5.22 -2.32
N VAL A 38 11.16 -5.28 -1.02
CA VAL A 38 9.92 -4.85 -0.40
C VAL A 38 10.09 -3.45 0.18
N ARG A 39 9.17 -2.55 -0.15
CA ARG A 39 9.13 -1.19 0.39
C ARG A 39 7.74 -0.96 0.98
N PHE A 40 7.70 -0.60 2.26
CA PHE A 40 6.45 -0.19 2.90
C PHE A 40 6.24 1.29 2.62
N MET A 41 5.06 1.64 2.09
CA MET A 41 4.74 3.03 1.85
C MET A 41 4.64 3.80 3.18
N PRO A 42 4.78 5.13 3.16
CA PRO A 42 4.97 5.91 4.39
C PRO A 42 3.95 5.67 5.50
N HIS A 43 2.69 5.40 5.16
CA HIS A 43 1.64 5.21 6.16
C HIS A 43 1.21 3.76 6.33
N ALA A 44 1.84 2.82 5.61
CA ALA A 44 1.44 1.40 5.67
C ALA A 44 1.57 0.81 7.06
N LEU A 45 2.51 1.29 7.86
CA LEU A 45 2.77 0.82 9.22
C LEU A 45 2.34 1.84 10.29
N ALA A 46 1.43 2.76 9.94
CA ALA A 46 1.01 3.82 10.86
C ALA A 46 0.09 3.33 11.99
N GLY A 47 -0.51 2.15 11.84
CA GLY A 47 -1.36 1.55 12.86
C GLY A 47 -2.85 1.77 12.61
N ILE A 48 -3.67 0.99 13.32
CA ILE A 48 -5.12 0.98 13.11
C ILE A 48 -5.75 2.35 13.33
N GLU A 49 -5.40 3.01 14.43
CA GLU A 49 -6.00 4.30 14.77
C GLU A 49 -5.70 5.37 13.74
N HIS A 50 -4.45 5.50 13.34
CA HIS A 50 -4.06 6.49 12.33
C HIS A 50 -4.74 6.22 10.99
N ILE A 51 -4.70 4.97 10.54
CA ILE A 51 -5.27 4.58 9.26
C ILE A 51 -6.78 4.83 9.23
N LYS A 52 -7.47 4.52 10.33
CA LYS A 52 -8.91 4.76 10.44
C LYS A 52 -9.27 6.24 10.31
N ASN A 53 -8.47 7.10 10.96
CA ASN A 53 -8.76 8.53 11.05
C ASN A 53 -8.22 9.35 9.88
N HIS A 54 -7.37 8.78 9.04
CA HIS A 54 -6.70 9.48 7.95
C HIS A 54 -6.80 8.73 6.62
N PRO A 55 -8.02 8.62 6.05
CA PRO A 55 -8.17 7.96 4.75
C PRO A 55 -7.39 8.65 3.64
N GLU A 56 -7.14 9.95 3.75
CA GLU A 56 -6.32 10.71 2.80
C GLU A 56 -4.87 10.16 2.74
N ASP A 57 -4.33 9.69 3.87
CA ASP A 57 -2.99 9.13 3.90
C ASP A 57 -2.93 7.78 3.19
N ARG A 58 -3.99 6.97 3.32
CA ARG A 58 -4.09 5.71 2.59
C ARG A 58 -4.11 5.96 1.08
N ALA A 59 -4.90 6.92 0.65
CA ALA A 59 -4.98 7.30 -0.76
C ALA A 59 -3.65 7.84 -1.27
N ALA A 60 -2.97 8.67 -0.48
CA ALA A 60 -1.68 9.24 -0.86
C ALA A 60 -0.63 8.14 -1.09
N ASP A 61 -0.61 7.11 -0.23
CA ASP A 61 0.31 5.99 -0.38
C ASP A 61 0.06 5.23 -1.69
N LEU A 62 -1.21 4.96 -2.00
CA LEU A 62 -1.55 4.25 -3.23
C LEU A 62 -1.14 5.04 -4.46
N LEU A 63 -1.45 6.35 -4.49
CA LEU A 63 -1.08 7.21 -5.61
C LEU A 63 0.44 7.28 -5.77
N ALA A 64 1.18 7.43 -4.67
CA ALA A 64 2.63 7.46 -4.70
C ALA A 64 3.21 6.16 -5.24
N ALA A 65 2.65 5.01 -4.86
CA ALA A 65 3.11 3.72 -5.35
C ALA A 65 2.89 3.57 -6.87
N PHE A 66 1.76 4.03 -7.38
CA PHE A 66 1.51 4.01 -8.82
C PHE A 66 2.42 4.96 -9.58
N ARG A 67 2.77 6.10 -8.99
CA ARG A 67 3.61 7.12 -9.63
C ARG A 67 5.09 6.80 -9.63
N ASP A 68 5.53 5.92 -8.73
CA ASP A 68 6.95 5.58 -8.61
C ASP A 68 7.36 4.63 -9.73
N PRO A 69 8.26 5.05 -10.65
CA PRO A 69 8.65 4.21 -11.78
C PRO A 69 9.45 2.97 -11.37
N GLU A 70 10.02 2.95 -10.18
CA GLU A 70 10.79 1.80 -9.69
C GLU A 70 9.93 0.66 -9.16
N ILE A 71 8.67 0.94 -8.84
CA ILE A 71 7.75 -0.06 -8.27
C ILE A 71 7.07 -0.83 -9.40
N ASN A 72 7.15 -2.15 -9.33
CA ASN A 72 6.57 -3.07 -10.31
C ASN A 72 5.24 -3.66 -9.85
N MET A 73 5.08 -3.84 -8.54
CA MET A 73 3.91 -4.48 -7.94
C MET A 73 3.48 -3.72 -6.70
N ILE A 74 2.19 -3.57 -6.52
CA ILE A 74 1.61 -2.98 -5.31
C ILE A 74 0.84 -4.08 -4.59
N LEU A 75 1.24 -4.37 -3.36
CA LEU A 75 0.62 -5.37 -2.53
C LEU A 75 -0.18 -4.69 -1.42
N CYS A 76 -1.49 -4.94 -1.42
CA CYS A 76 -2.37 -4.39 -0.41
C CYS A 76 -2.39 -5.29 0.82
N ALA A 77 -2.13 -4.72 1.99
CA ALA A 77 -2.26 -5.45 3.23
C ALA A 77 -3.73 -5.74 3.51
N ILE A 78 -4.01 -6.95 3.97
CA ILE A 78 -5.39 -7.37 4.20
C ILE A 78 -5.97 -6.78 5.48
N GLY A 79 -7.29 -6.78 5.56
CA GLY A 79 -8.06 -6.39 6.74
C GLY A 79 -9.00 -5.23 6.48
N GLY A 80 -10.17 -5.28 7.12
CA GLY A 80 -11.16 -4.23 7.06
C GLY A 80 -12.00 -4.21 5.81
N ASP A 81 -12.97 -3.30 5.79
CA ASP A 81 -13.98 -3.22 4.74
C ASP A 81 -14.30 -1.77 4.34
N ASP A 82 -13.47 -0.81 4.73
CA ASP A 82 -13.74 0.60 4.52
C ASP A 82 -12.83 1.29 3.50
N THR A 83 -12.26 0.53 2.59
CA THR A 83 -11.44 1.08 1.51
C THR A 83 -12.23 2.10 0.67
N TYR A 84 -13.56 1.97 0.60
CA TYR A 84 -14.41 2.93 -0.11
C TYR A 84 -14.21 4.38 0.37
N ARG A 85 -13.76 4.56 1.60
CA ARG A 85 -13.53 5.91 2.15
C ARG A 85 -12.42 6.66 1.44
N LEU A 86 -11.60 5.94 0.67
CA LEU A 86 -10.54 6.56 -0.12
C LEU A 86 -11.05 7.20 -1.42
N ALA A 87 -12.26 6.85 -1.86
CA ALA A 87 -12.78 7.29 -3.16
C ALA A 87 -12.72 8.79 -3.38
N PRO A 88 -13.15 9.65 -2.42
CA PRO A 88 -13.05 11.10 -2.64
C PRO A 88 -11.63 11.59 -2.91
N TYR A 89 -10.64 10.94 -2.31
CA TYR A 89 -9.24 11.33 -2.42
C TYR A 89 -8.56 10.75 -3.66
N LEU A 90 -9.00 9.57 -4.09
CA LEU A 90 -8.42 8.91 -5.26
C LEU A 90 -8.97 9.46 -6.57
N PHE A 91 -10.26 9.79 -6.59
CA PHE A 91 -10.91 10.20 -7.83
C PHE A 91 -11.04 11.71 -7.99
N ALA A 92 -10.57 12.48 -7.01
CA ALA A 92 -10.53 13.93 -7.13
C ALA A 92 -9.62 14.33 -8.29
N ASN A 93 -10.14 15.15 -9.21
CA ASN A 93 -9.37 15.68 -10.35
C ASN A 93 -8.72 14.60 -11.23
N GLY A 94 -9.25 13.38 -11.21
CA GLY A 94 -8.72 12.30 -12.03
C GLY A 94 -7.33 11.82 -11.60
N GLU A 95 -6.93 12.02 -10.36
CA GLU A 95 -5.58 11.71 -9.90
C GLU A 95 -5.23 10.22 -10.03
N LEU A 96 -6.14 9.32 -9.65
CA LEU A 96 -5.87 7.89 -9.77
C LEU A 96 -5.74 7.46 -11.23
N GLU A 97 -6.64 7.95 -12.08
CA GLU A 97 -6.58 7.64 -13.51
C GLU A 97 -5.27 8.08 -14.12
N THR A 98 -4.80 9.27 -13.77
CA THR A 98 -3.51 9.79 -14.25
C THR A 98 -2.34 8.96 -13.74
N ALA A 99 -2.37 8.59 -12.46
CA ALA A 99 -1.30 7.81 -11.84
C ALA A 99 -1.18 6.40 -12.43
N VAL A 100 -2.32 5.77 -12.76
CA VAL A 100 -2.36 4.41 -13.33
C VAL A 100 -2.04 4.42 -14.82
N SER A 101 -2.38 5.50 -15.51
CA SER A 101 -2.21 5.60 -16.97
C SER A 101 -0.74 5.41 -17.36
N GLY A 102 -0.50 4.56 -18.34
CA GLY A 102 0.85 4.31 -18.85
C GLY A 102 1.71 3.41 -17.99
N THR A 103 1.17 2.83 -16.93
CA THR A 103 1.91 1.87 -16.11
C THR A 103 1.49 0.43 -16.40
N ASN A 104 2.40 -0.49 -16.13
CA ASN A 104 2.14 -1.94 -16.26
C ASN A 104 2.28 -2.62 -14.90
N LYS A 105 2.02 -1.89 -13.82
CA LYS A 105 2.17 -2.44 -12.48
C LYS A 105 1.11 -3.47 -12.17
N ILE A 106 1.49 -4.49 -11.40
CA ILE A 106 0.58 -5.49 -10.85
C ILE A 106 0.02 -4.94 -9.53
N PHE A 107 -1.28 -5.07 -9.38
CA PHE A 107 -1.95 -4.62 -8.16
C PHE A 107 -2.78 -5.75 -7.56
#